data_5cbb459bfd539bb732813cda86300282
#
_entry.id   5cbb459bfd539bb732813cda86300282
#
_cell.length_a   1.000
_cell.length_b   1.000
_cell.length_c   1.000
_cell.angle_alpha   90.00
_cell.angle_beta   90.00
_cell.angle_gamma   90.00
#
_symmetry.space_group_name_H-M   'P 1'
#
loop_
_entity.id
_entity.type
_entity.pdbx_description
1 polymer ?
#
loop_
_entity_poly.entity_id
_entity_poly.type
_entity_poly.pdbx_seq_one_letter_code
_entity_poly.pdbx_strand_id
1 'polypeptide(L)'
;MIRPITEADLMQAATIHSESWIDSHRSICAPEFVAIHTPERQKAYLESEMAKGVQFYLLIEDKPVGIVSVNDSLIANLYVLPSEQNKGYGTKLLAFAIEQCDKTPTLWILNTNEGAKRLYECKGFRPTGKIVEYSDGMCELELWQHS
;
A
#
# COMPACT_ATOMS: atom_id res chain seq x y z
N MET A 1 -10.66 -4.82 12.91
CA MET A 1 -11.32 -3.50 12.77
C MET A 1 -10.47 -2.58 11.91
N ILE A 2 -11.11 -1.92 10.96
CA ILE A 2 -10.43 -0.93 10.10
C ILE A 2 -11.06 0.43 10.37
N ARG A 3 -10.22 1.44 10.64
CA ARG A 3 -10.70 2.80 10.91
C ARG A 3 -9.75 3.85 10.33
N PRO A 4 -10.23 5.10 10.14
CA PRO A 4 -9.32 6.18 9.70
C PRO A 4 -8.17 6.39 10.67
N ILE A 5 -7.02 6.75 10.13
CA ILE A 5 -5.82 7.06 10.92
C ILE A 5 -5.99 8.45 11.53
N THR A 6 -5.67 8.56 12.83
CA THR A 6 -5.63 9.84 13.53
C THR A 6 -4.16 10.25 13.76
N GLU A 7 -3.97 11.47 14.26
CA GLU A 7 -2.62 11.94 14.59
C GLU A 7 -1.90 11.03 15.57
N ALA A 8 -2.62 10.47 16.52
CA ALA A 8 -2.04 9.57 17.52
C ALA A 8 -1.53 8.26 16.89
N ASP A 9 -2.03 7.89 15.72
CA ASP A 9 -1.66 6.64 15.03
C ASP A 9 -0.49 6.81 14.06
N LEU A 10 -0.08 8.05 13.78
CA LEU A 10 0.87 8.31 12.69
C LEU A 10 2.17 7.54 12.78
N MET A 11 2.77 7.48 13.97
CA MET A 11 4.05 6.76 14.11
C MET A 11 3.88 5.26 13.93
N GLN A 12 2.79 4.68 14.43
CA GLN A 12 2.51 3.25 14.23
C GLN A 12 2.26 2.94 12.76
N ALA A 13 1.46 3.77 12.09
CA ALA A 13 1.19 3.62 10.67
C ALA A 13 2.48 3.77 9.84
N ALA A 14 3.31 4.74 10.21
CA ALA A 14 4.59 4.97 9.55
C ALA A 14 5.54 3.79 9.73
N THR A 15 5.54 3.17 10.90
CA THR A 15 6.35 1.99 11.18
C THR A 15 5.90 0.81 10.30
N ILE A 16 4.59 0.59 10.17
CA ILE A 16 4.04 -0.44 9.28
C ILE A 16 4.50 -0.19 7.85
N HIS A 17 4.37 1.06 7.40
CA HIS A 17 4.78 1.44 6.05
C HIS A 17 6.27 1.19 5.83
N SER A 18 7.11 1.68 6.75
CA SER A 18 8.55 1.54 6.66
C SER A 18 8.99 0.07 6.64
N GLU A 19 8.56 -0.72 7.61
CA GLU A 19 8.95 -2.13 7.70
C GLU A 19 8.48 -2.94 6.50
N SER A 20 7.26 -2.72 6.05
CA SER A 20 6.70 -3.44 4.92
C SER A 20 7.39 -3.06 3.61
N TRP A 21 7.65 -1.76 3.42
CA TRP A 21 8.33 -1.27 2.23
C TRP A 21 9.76 -1.81 2.16
N ILE A 22 10.48 -1.75 3.29
CA ILE A 22 11.86 -2.26 3.37
C ILE A 22 11.88 -3.76 3.06
N ASP A 23 10.97 -4.53 3.65
CA ASP A 23 10.90 -5.97 3.42
C ASP A 23 10.69 -6.30 1.94
N SER A 24 9.79 -5.58 1.26
CA SER A 24 9.47 -5.85 -0.13
C SER A 24 10.53 -5.35 -1.11
N HIS A 25 11.36 -4.36 -0.73
CA HIS A 25 12.32 -3.73 -1.64
C HIS A 25 13.79 -4.06 -1.36
N ARG A 26 14.10 -4.69 -0.22
CA ARG A 26 15.51 -4.94 0.15
C ARG A 26 16.26 -5.81 -0.84
N SER A 27 15.57 -6.68 -1.55
CA SER A 27 16.20 -7.60 -2.50
C SER A 27 16.31 -7.02 -3.91
N ILE A 28 15.67 -5.87 -4.18
CA ILE A 28 15.62 -5.30 -5.53
C ILE A 28 16.18 -3.87 -5.60
N CYS A 29 16.45 -3.25 -4.46
CA CYS A 29 16.96 -1.88 -4.39
C CYS A 29 18.30 -1.83 -3.68
N ALA A 30 19.10 -0.80 -3.98
CA ALA A 30 20.40 -0.59 -3.31
C ALA A 30 20.18 -0.39 -1.80
N PRO A 31 21.09 -0.94 -0.95
CA PRO A 31 20.95 -0.79 0.51
C PRO A 31 20.85 0.66 0.97
N GLU A 32 21.56 1.58 0.34
CA GLU A 32 21.52 3.00 0.70
C GLU A 32 20.14 3.58 0.46
N PHE A 33 19.50 3.20 -0.62
CA PHE A 33 18.14 3.65 -0.95
C PHE A 33 17.11 3.07 0.02
N VAL A 34 17.26 1.79 0.37
CA VAL A 34 16.37 1.13 1.33
C VAL A 34 16.48 1.79 2.70
N ALA A 35 17.70 2.10 3.12
CA ALA A 35 17.97 2.62 4.46
C ALA A 35 17.36 4.00 4.75
N ILE A 36 17.05 4.79 3.72
CA ILE A 36 16.44 6.11 3.93
C ILE A 36 14.93 6.04 4.23
N HIS A 37 14.31 4.88 4.08
CA HIS A 37 12.88 4.71 4.32
C HIS A 37 12.59 4.40 5.79
N THR A 38 13.01 5.29 6.67
CA THR A 38 12.81 5.16 8.13
C THR A 38 11.36 5.46 8.51
N PRO A 39 10.91 5.02 9.71
CA PRO A 39 9.58 5.39 10.20
C PRO A 39 9.36 6.90 10.24
N GLU A 40 10.38 7.68 10.62
CA GLU A 40 10.27 9.14 10.68
C GLU A 40 10.02 9.75 9.31
N ARG A 41 10.73 9.26 8.30
CA ARG A 41 10.53 9.71 6.92
C ARG A 41 9.14 9.32 6.42
N GLN A 42 8.69 8.11 6.72
CA GLN A 42 7.37 7.67 6.30
C GLN A 42 6.26 8.42 7.03
N LYS A 43 6.49 8.80 8.30
CA LYS A 43 5.54 9.66 9.02
C LYS A 43 5.36 10.99 8.29
N ALA A 44 6.46 11.62 7.87
CA ALA A 44 6.40 12.87 7.12
C ALA A 44 5.65 12.70 5.79
N TYR A 45 5.87 11.58 5.11
CA TYR A 45 5.14 11.24 3.89
C TYR A 45 3.64 11.13 4.15
N LEU A 46 3.24 10.38 5.20
CA LEU A 46 1.83 10.23 5.54
C LEU A 46 1.18 11.58 5.86
N GLU A 47 1.85 12.40 6.66
CA GLU A 47 1.36 13.73 6.99
C GLU A 47 1.16 14.60 5.75
N SER A 48 2.11 14.55 4.83
CA SER A 48 2.04 15.29 3.57
C SER A 48 0.86 14.84 2.71
N GLU A 49 0.66 13.54 2.59
CA GLU A 49 -0.43 12.99 1.78
C GLU A 49 -1.79 13.28 2.40
N MET A 50 -1.90 13.17 3.73
CA MET A 50 -3.14 13.48 4.43
C MET A 50 -3.50 14.96 4.28
N ALA A 51 -2.50 15.83 4.28
CA ALA A 51 -2.72 17.26 4.06
C ALA A 51 -3.26 17.56 2.65
N LYS A 52 -2.99 16.67 1.68
CA LYS A 52 -3.53 16.77 0.32
C LYS A 52 -4.93 16.15 0.17
N GLY A 53 -5.46 15.58 1.24
CA GLY A 53 -6.79 14.99 1.23
C GLY A 53 -6.82 13.47 1.06
N VAL A 54 -5.68 12.81 1.03
CA VAL A 54 -5.63 11.34 0.93
C VAL A 54 -6.14 10.75 2.24
N GLN A 55 -7.03 9.76 2.15
CA GLN A 55 -7.58 9.06 3.30
C GLN A 55 -6.76 7.82 3.61
N PHE A 56 -6.23 7.74 4.82
CA PHE A 56 -5.50 6.56 5.28
C PHE A 56 -6.30 5.81 6.33
N TYR A 57 -6.24 4.50 6.28
CA TYR A 57 -6.96 3.59 7.18
C TYR A 57 -6.00 2.63 7.83
N LEU A 58 -6.29 2.26 9.08
CA LEU A 58 -5.47 1.37 9.89
C LEU A 58 -6.26 0.11 10.22
N LEU A 59 -5.67 -1.04 9.95
CA LEU A 59 -6.24 -2.33 10.35
C LEU A 59 -5.65 -2.69 11.72
N ILE A 60 -6.56 -2.89 12.68
CA ILE A 60 -6.20 -3.27 14.04
C ILE A 60 -6.83 -4.62 14.33
N GLU A 61 -6.01 -5.59 14.71
CA GLU A 61 -6.45 -6.86 15.27
C GLU A 61 -6.11 -6.83 16.76
N ASP A 62 -5.17 -7.59 17.26
CA ASP A 62 -4.67 -7.42 18.64
C ASP A 62 -3.81 -6.16 18.75
N LYS A 63 -3.23 -5.76 17.63
CA LYS A 63 -2.38 -4.58 17.51
C LYS A 63 -2.54 -4.04 16.08
N PRO A 64 -2.06 -2.82 15.79
CA PRO A 64 -2.04 -2.34 14.41
C PRO A 64 -1.17 -3.24 13.53
N VAL A 65 -1.71 -3.73 12.43
CA VAL A 65 -1.02 -4.70 11.57
C VAL A 65 -0.93 -4.28 10.10
N GLY A 66 -1.74 -3.32 9.66
CA GLY A 66 -1.73 -2.93 8.25
C GLY A 66 -2.33 -1.58 8.00
N ILE A 67 -2.03 -1.01 6.82
CA ILE A 67 -2.56 0.28 6.38
C ILE A 67 -2.98 0.20 4.92
N VAL A 68 -3.84 1.12 4.51
CA VAL A 68 -4.19 1.33 3.10
C VAL A 68 -4.64 2.78 2.94
N SER A 69 -4.43 3.35 1.75
CA SER A 69 -4.93 4.68 1.45
C SER A 69 -5.87 4.65 0.25
N VAL A 70 -6.80 5.60 0.22
CA VAL A 70 -7.71 5.82 -0.89
C VAL A 70 -7.74 7.30 -1.21
N ASN A 71 -7.56 7.63 -2.49
CA ASN A 71 -7.64 9.00 -2.98
C ASN A 71 -8.38 8.98 -4.30
N ASP A 72 -9.63 9.47 -4.31
CA ASP A 72 -10.48 9.48 -5.50
C ASP A 72 -10.54 8.15 -6.25
N SER A 73 -10.70 7.07 -5.56
CA SER A 73 -10.73 5.70 -6.13
C SER A 73 -9.36 5.15 -6.53
N LEU A 74 -8.28 5.86 -6.22
CA LEU A 74 -6.93 5.31 -6.32
C LEU A 74 -6.57 4.67 -4.98
N ILE A 75 -6.38 3.36 -4.99
CA ILE A 75 -5.95 2.59 -3.81
C ILE A 75 -4.43 2.54 -3.83
N ALA A 76 -3.82 2.91 -2.72
CA ALA A 76 -2.37 2.93 -2.61
C ALA A 76 -1.94 2.57 -1.18
N ASN A 77 -0.63 2.45 -0.99
CA ASN A 77 -0.06 2.24 0.34
C ASN A 77 -0.70 1.08 1.11
N LEU A 78 -0.99 -0.01 0.41
CA LEU A 78 -1.51 -1.23 1.03
C LEU A 78 -0.33 -2.03 1.57
N TYR A 79 -0.14 -1.97 2.88
CA TYR A 79 0.98 -2.64 3.54
C TYR A 79 0.50 -3.40 4.76
N VAL A 80 1.05 -4.61 4.94
CA VAL A 80 0.83 -5.44 6.13
C VAL A 80 2.20 -5.73 6.72
N LEU A 81 2.34 -5.63 8.04
CA LEU A 81 3.60 -5.95 8.71
C LEU A 81 4.12 -7.30 8.22
N PRO A 82 5.42 -7.43 7.92
CA PRO A 82 5.98 -8.69 7.43
C PRO A 82 5.65 -9.89 8.32
N SER A 83 5.67 -9.70 9.65
CA SER A 83 5.36 -10.75 10.60
C SER A 83 3.89 -11.16 10.61
N GLU A 84 3.01 -10.36 10.01
CA GLU A 84 1.56 -10.58 10.01
C GLU A 84 1.00 -10.94 8.63
N GLN A 85 1.87 -11.14 7.66
CA GLN A 85 1.45 -11.53 6.31
C GLN A 85 0.97 -12.97 6.28
N ASN A 86 0.25 -13.32 5.20
CA ASN A 86 -0.33 -14.65 4.97
C ASN A 86 -1.42 -15.02 5.98
N LYS A 87 -2.09 -14.02 6.56
CA LYS A 87 -3.22 -14.21 7.48
C LYS A 87 -4.52 -13.63 6.92
N GLY A 88 -4.51 -13.17 5.67
CA GLY A 88 -5.69 -12.58 5.03
C GLY A 88 -5.90 -11.11 5.29
N TYR A 89 -4.98 -10.42 5.95
CA TYR A 89 -5.13 -9.00 6.27
C TYR A 89 -5.07 -8.12 5.03
N GLY A 90 -4.20 -8.44 4.07
CA GLY A 90 -4.14 -7.71 2.81
C GLY A 90 -5.47 -7.77 2.05
N THR A 91 -6.11 -8.94 2.07
CA THR A 91 -7.42 -9.14 1.44
C THR A 91 -8.49 -8.30 2.14
N LYS A 92 -8.46 -8.25 3.48
CA LYS A 92 -9.40 -7.41 4.26
C LYS A 92 -9.23 -5.93 3.94
N LEU A 93 -7.98 -5.46 3.90
CA LEU A 93 -7.68 -4.06 3.60
C LEU A 93 -8.12 -3.70 2.18
N LEU A 94 -7.83 -4.56 1.22
CA LEU A 94 -8.21 -4.32 -0.17
C LEU A 94 -9.73 -4.27 -0.32
N ALA A 95 -10.45 -5.20 0.27
CA ALA A 95 -11.91 -5.22 0.20
C ALA A 95 -12.50 -3.94 0.81
N PHE A 96 -11.98 -3.51 1.95
CA PHE A 96 -12.40 -2.25 2.58
C PHE A 96 -12.13 -1.06 1.66
N ALA A 97 -10.92 -0.99 1.09
CA ALA A 97 -10.53 0.13 0.22
C ALA A 97 -11.43 0.22 -1.01
N ILE A 98 -11.77 -0.92 -1.61
CA ILE A 98 -12.66 -0.98 -2.76
C ILE A 98 -14.03 -0.35 -2.41
N GLU A 99 -14.54 -0.64 -1.23
CA GLU A 99 -15.82 -0.08 -0.76
C GLU A 99 -15.77 1.44 -0.58
N GLN A 100 -14.58 1.99 -0.34
CA GLN A 100 -14.41 3.44 -0.17
C GLN A 100 -14.31 4.19 -1.50
N CYS A 101 -14.19 3.49 -2.61
CA CYS A 101 -14.04 4.12 -3.92
C CYS A 101 -15.41 4.48 -4.49
N ASP A 102 -15.55 5.73 -4.97
CA ASP A 102 -16.79 6.19 -5.62
C ASP A 102 -16.88 5.75 -7.08
N LYS A 103 -15.74 5.53 -7.69
CA LYS A 103 -15.63 5.14 -9.10
C LYS A 103 -14.86 3.82 -9.20
N THR A 104 -14.52 3.42 -10.42
CA THR A 104 -13.75 2.21 -10.64
C THR A 104 -12.42 2.27 -9.86
N PRO A 105 -12.19 1.34 -8.93
CA PRO A 105 -10.92 1.33 -8.21
C PRO A 105 -9.73 1.11 -9.14
N THR A 106 -8.67 1.89 -8.92
CA THR A 106 -7.40 1.75 -9.63
C THR A 106 -6.27 1.61 -8.63
N LEU A 107 -5.18 1.02 -9.05
CA LEU A 107 -3.96 0.93 -8.24
C LEU A 107 -2.75 0.68 -9.15
N TRP A 108 -1.56 0.83 -8.56
CA TRP A 108 -0.29 0.59 -9.26
C TRP A 108 0.50 -0.47 -8.52
N ILE A 109 1.14 -1.38 -9.26
CA ILE A 109 2.02 -2.40 -8.69
C ILE A 109 3.35 -2.43 -9.42
N LEU A 110 4.41 -2.81 -8.71
CA LEU A 110 5.68 -3.11 -9.35
C LEU A 110 5.54 -4.40 -10.16
N ASN A 111 6.15 -4.42 -11.34
CA ASN A 111 6.12 -5.59 -12.22
C ASN A 111 6.73 -6.84 -11.59
N THR A 112 7.56 -6.67 -10.55
CA THR A 112 8.21 -7.78 -9.84
C THR A 112 7.42 -8.28 -8.63
N ASN A 113 6.34 -7.60 -8.26
CA ASN A 113 5.57 -7.95 -7.06
C ASN A 113 4.49 -8.99 -7.38
N GLU A 114 4.91 -10.26 -7.49
CA GLU A 114 4.01 -11.35 -7.85
C GLU A 114 2.93 -11.63 -6.79
N GLY A 115 3.27 -11.44 -5.51
CA GLY A 115 2.31 -11.63 -4.43
C GLY A 115 1.15 -10.64 -4.49
N ALA A 116 1.47 -9.36 -4.70
CA ALA A 116 0.46 -8.32 -4.85
C ALA A 116 -0.36 -8.55 -6.11
N LYS A 117 0.30 -8.95 -7.20
CA LYS A 117 -0.39 -9.23 -8.46
C LYS A 117 -1.47 -10.29 -8.28
N ARG A 118 -1.13 -11.40 -7.61
CA ARG A 118 -2.09 -12.48 -7.35
C ARG A 118 -3.26 -11.99 -6.51
N LEU A 119 -2.98 -11.20 -5.47
CA LEU A 119 -4.02 -10.65 -4.60
C LEU A 119 -5.00 -9.79 -5.40
N TYR A 120 -4.46 -8.89 -6.22
CA TYR A 120 -5.30 -7.97 -6.98
C TYR A 120 -6.07 -8.69 -8.09
N GLU A 121 -5.45 -9.64 -8.77
CA GLU A 121 -6.13 -10.43 -9.79
C GLU A 121 -7.31 -11.22 -9.22
N CYS A 122 -7.16 -11.75 -8.01
CA CYS A 122 -8.25 -12.45 -7.33
C CYS A 122 -9.45 -11.54 -7.06
N LYS A 123 -9.23 -10.24 -6.98
CA LYS A 123 -10.31 -9.26 -6.77
C LYS A 123 -10.80 -8.62 -8.08
N GLY A 124 -10.39 -9.16 -9.22
CA GLY A 124 -10.87 -8.70 -10.51
C GLY A 124 -10.07 -7.56 -11.13
N PHE A 125 -8.92 -7.22 -10.57
CA PHE A 125 -8.08 -6.17 -11.15
C PHE A 125 -7.36 -6.70 -12.39
N ARG A 126 -7.27 -5.85 -13.42
CA ARG A 126 -6.62 -6.16 -14.70
C ARG A 126 -5.80 -4.96 -15.17
N PRO A 127 -4.71 -5.19 -15.93
CA PRO A 127 -3.91 -4.08 -16.46
C PRO A 127 -4.72 -3.15 -17.35
N THR A 128 -4.48 -1.84 -17.23
CA THR A 128 -5.08 -0.85 -18.11
C THR A 128 -4.23 -0.62 -19.35
N GLY A 129 -2.98 -1.05 -19.33
CA GLY A 129 -2.00 -0.76 -20.37
C GLY A 129 -1.07 0.38 -20.04
N LYS A 130 -1.37 1.16 -19.00
CA LYS A 130 -0.47 2.24 -18.57
C LYS A 130 0.69 1.68 -17.78
N ILE A 131 1.89 2.13 -18.10
CA ILE A 131 3.14 1.68 -17.49
C ILE A 131 3.99 2.90 -17.19
N VAL A 132 4.58 2.95 -16.00
CA VAL A 132 5.60 3.93 -15.63
C VAL A 132 6.91 3.18 -15.46
N GLU A 133 7.91 3.50 -16.28
CA GLU A 133 9.19 2.84 -16.23
C GLU A 133 10.15 3.56 -15.30
N TYR A 134 10.90 2.77 -14.52
CA TYR A 134 12.03 3.25 -13.73
C TYR A 134 13.30 2.71 -14.35
N SER A 135 14.43 2.84 -13.68
CA SER A 135 15.68 2.27 -14.17
C SER A 135 15.73 0.76 -13.92
N ASP A 136 16.65 0.06 -14.60
CA ASP A 136 16.97 -1.36 -14.38
C ASP A 136 15.83 -2.33 -14.61
N GLY A 137 14.96 -2.04 -15.57
CA GLY A 137 13.89 -2.96 -15.94
C GLY A 137 12.73 -3.00 -14.97
N MET A 138 12.73 -2.12 -13.98
CA MET A 138 11.61 -2.00 -13.05
C MET A 138 10.56 -1.03 -13.60
N CYS A 139 9.30 -1.39 -13.48
CA CYS A 139 8.20 -0.53 -13.87
C CYS A 139 7.00 -0.74 -12.96
N GLU A 140 6.12 0.24 -12.91
CA GLU A 140 4.84 0.10 -12.27
C GLU A 140 3.76 -0.04 -13.32
N LEU A 141 2.80 -0.93 -13.07
CA LEU A 141 1.67 -1.20 -13.94
C LEU A 141 0.41 -0.68 -13.28
N GLU A 142 -0.40 0.04 -14.04
CA GLU A 142 -1.70 0.46 -13.54
C GLU A 142 -2.70 -0.69 -13.74
N LEU A 143 -3.46 -0.97 -12.69
CA LEU A 143 -4.54 -1.95 -12.72
C LEU A 143 -5.84 -1.25 -12.37
N TRP A 144 -6.95 -1.73 -12.93
CA TRP A 144 -8.28 -1.31 -12.50
C TRP A 144 -9.15 -2.53 -12.26
N GLN A 145 -10.17 -2.37 -11.42
CA GLN A 145 -11.08 -3.47 -11.13
C GLN A 145 -12.14 -3.57 -12.21
N HIS A 146 -12.33 -4.78 -12.71
CA HIS A 146 -13.41 -5.11 -13.63
C HIS A 146 -14.52 -5.79 -12.82
N SER A 147 -15.74 -5.33 -13.01
CA SER A 147 -16.90 -5.94 -12.36
C SER A 147 -17.45 -7.10 -13.22
#